data_0f303c3f75a59258faa17ba9706dc91d
#
_entry.id   0f303c3f75a59258faa17ba9706dc91d
#
_cell.length_a   1.000
_cell.length_b   1.000
_cell.length_c   1.000
_cell.angle_alpha   90.00
_cell.angle_beta   90.00
_cell.angle_gamma   90.00
#
_symmetry.space_group_name_H-M   'P 1'
#
loop_
_entity.id
_entity.type
_entity.pdbx_description
1 polymer ?
#
loop_
_entity_poly.entity_id
_entity_poly.type
_entity_poly.pdbx_seq_one_letter_code
_entity_poly.pdbx_strand_id
1 'polypeptide(L)'
;MRDVTHDVPALHRRSFLKYTGALGAAAAVSASLSACSSGPQSTNETGGGGGRNRTLTAVIGYGNDGSWDPTQTASAFCMAANNHIYEGLLDTDPISREPYAALATQVPADPSATTWKFTLRAGAKFHDGKPVTADDVVFVFDRILDPKTQTLAKGFFASWLKEVRKIDAQNVELVLKFPFPDGISRLTLAKIMPKHVFSQPGGWEDAIAGKAIGSGPYRQTAHHPKSNTTFEAYPDYNGPRRAAFKKMNWLTIVDAAPRVARISGASAGAQIADNIPYANIGQLEGGGLTVAGGAGMNNLFLMFNTKHKPFDDVRVRQALHYAIDTGKMIEVALKGHGKPASSFLNEANPSYRRAKSVYDHDPDKAKALLKEAGVSGLKIEILAVNVSWIVDCLPTIKASWDAIGIKTTLSPQETTAVFTKMDQKQDYQVVAAASNPNQFGLDADLIMHYNYGPENLWMQYTRWADNSIAKALFKDMDRATREPDAEKKKTIVQDYIDVVAEQAVLYPVVHNELMTAWNPQQLTGIRAQPYPGINLLQAKWA
;
A
#
# COMPACT_ATOMS: atom_id res chain seq x y z
N MET A 1 -43.03 -22.18 1.56
CA MET A 1 -43.17 -23.12 2.69
C MET A 1 -42.18 -24.24 2.50
N ARG A 2 -41.12 -24.20 3.21
CA ARG A 2 -40.23 -25.20 3.83
C ARG A 2 -38.91 -24.51 4.12
N ASP A 3 -38.74 -24.19 5.39
CA ASP A 3 -37.44 -23.79 5.97
C ASP A 3 -36.42 -24.90 5.78
N VAL A 4 -35.21 -24.51 5.34
CA VAL A 4 -34.02 -25.35 5.45
C VAL A 4 -32.94 -24.51 6.16
N THR A 5 -32.94 -24.67 7.48
CA THR A 5 -31.84 -24.24 8.35
C THR A 5 -30.67 -25.17 8.13
N HIS A 6 -29.52 -24.66 7.66
CA HIS A 6 -28.24 -25.38 7.69
C HIS A 6 -27.52 -25.06 8.98
N ASP A 7 -27.48 -26.05 9.86
CA ASP A 7 -26.64 -26.13 11.05
C ASP A 7 -25.17 -26.16 10.66
N VAL A 8 -24.37 -25.24 11.20
CA VAL A 8 -22.92 -25.27 11.19
C VAL A 8 -22.46 -25.86 12.53
N PRO A 9 -21.70 -26.96 12.56
CA PRO A 9 -21.27 -27.56 13.81
C PRO A 9 -20.21 -26.74 14.52
N ALA A 10 -20.46 -26.39 15.76
CA ALA A 10 -19.53 -25.76 16.68
C ALA A 10 -18.39 -26.72 17.04
N LEU A 11 -17.16 -26.34 16.78
CA LEU A 11 -15.96 -27.04 17.23
C LEU A 11 -15.76 -26.83 18.74
N HIS A 12 -16.01 -27.89 19.51
CA HIS A 12 -15.82 -27.93 20.96
C HIS A 12 -14.31 -27.87 21.34
N ARG A 13 -14.00 -26.96 22.26
CA ARG A 13 -12.74 -26.81 23.00
C ARG A 13 -12.46 -27.97 23.97
N ARG A 14 -12.32 -29.21 23.52
CA ARG A 14 -11.92 -30.33 24.41
C ARG A 14 -11.19 -31.42 23.64
N SER A 15 -10.01 -31.14 23.09
CA SER A 15 -9.11 -32.18 22.57
C SER A 15 -7.64 -31.79 22.60
N PHE A 16 -7.21 -30.97 23.58
CA PHE A 16 -5.80 -30.55 23.70
C PHE A 16 -5.11 -31.03 24.99
N LEU A 17 -5.56 -32.13 25.56
CA LEU A 17 -4.92 -32.71 26.76
C LEU A 17 -5.00 -34.23 26.73
N LYS A 18 -4.16 -34.85 25.89
CA LYS A 18 -3.75 -36.26 26.04
C LYS A 18 -2.54 -36.51 25.14
N TYR A 19 -1.35 -36.27 25.67
CA TYR A 19 -0.08 -36.93 25.34
C TYR A 19 1.03 -36.23 26.14
N THR A 20 1.03 -36.50 27.45
CA THR A 20 2.21 -36.39 28.32
C THR A 20 2.23 -37.65 29.15
N GLY A 21 3.29 -38.43 29.05
CA GLY A 21 3.58 -39.47 30.04
C GLY A 21 4.24 -40.73 29.47
N ALA A 22 5.56 -40.81 29.67
CA ALA A 22 6.37 -41.98 30.04
C ALA A 22 7.82 -41.69 29.64
N LEU A 23 8.67 -41.23 30.52
CA LEU A 23 9.51 -41.89 31.54
C LEU A 23 10.30 -43.12 31.07
N GLY A 24 11.66 -42.98 31.15
CA GLY A 24 12.50 -44.15 31.37
C GLY A 24 13.98 -43.99 31.01
N ALA A 25 14.76 -43.44 31.92
CA ALA A 25 16.06 -43.92 32.47
C ALA A 25 17.21 -44.38 31.53
N ALA A 26 18.30 -43.64 31.62
CA ALA A 26 19.69 -44.00 31.90
C ALA A 26 20.37 -45.23 31.28
N ALA A 27 21.49 -44.96 30.58
CA ALA A 27 22.78 -45.57 30.92
C ALA A 27 23.93 -44.88 30.15
N ALA A 28 24.93 -44.44 30.87
CA ALA A 28 26.21 -43.93 30.38
C ALA A 28 27.08 -45.10 29.90
N VAL A 29 27.74 -44.92 28.75
CA VAL A 29 29.07 -45.52 28.48
C VAL A 29 29.87 -44.55 27.63
N SER A 30 30.97 -44.13 28.20
CA SER A 30 32.07 -43.40 27.58
C SER A 30 32.90 -44.33 26.69
N ALA A 31 33.24 -43.91 25.46
CA ALA A 31 34.59 -44.13 24.92
C ALA A 31 34.79 -43.47 23.54
N SER A 32 35.89 -42.69 23.50
CA SER A 32 36.88 -42.46 22.44
C SER A 32 36.49 -41.75 21.15
N LEU A 33 36.97 -40.52 21.09
CA LEU A 33 37.64 -39.79 20.00
C LEU A 33 37.93 -40.59 18.71
N SER A 34 37.38 -40.11 17.61
CA SER A 34 38.16 -39.89 16.39
C SER A 34 37.38 -39.02 15.39
N ALA A 35 38.04 -38.00 14.94
CA ALA A 35 37.66 -36.97 13.99
C ALA A 35 36.94 -37.47 12.73
N CYS A 36 35.89 -36.69 12.33
CA CYS A 36 35.73 -36.24 10.96
C CYS A 36 34.79 -35.05 10.98
N SER A 37 35.35 -33.87 10.92
CA SER A 37 34.69 -32.62 10.66
C SER A 37 34.26 -32.62 9.19
N SER A 38 32.95 -32.63 8.93
CA SER A 38 32.38 -32.15 7.68
C SER A 38 31.18 -31.28 7.99
N GLY A 39 31.48 -30.09 8.49
CA GLY A 39 30.55 -28.97 8.45
C GLY A 39 30.41 -28.50 6.99
N PRO A 40 29.27 -27.97 6.59
CA PRO A 40 29.17 -27.39 5.25
C PRO A 40 30.15 -26.21 5.15
N GLN A 41 31.18 -26.38 4.33
CA GLN A 41 32.08 -25.31 3.94
C GLN A 41 31.27 -24.21 3.27
N SER A 42 31.22 -23.06 3.90
CA SER A 42 30.96 -21.81 3.21
C SER A 42 32.14 -21.59 2.26
N THR A 43 31.95 -21.87 0.99
CA THR A 43 32.90 -21.46 -0.06
C THR A 43 32.85 -19.94 -0.13
N ASN A 44 33.82 -19.29 0.53
CA ASN A 44 34.22 -17.94 0.20
C ASN A 44 34.86 -17.99 -1.20
N GLU A 45 34.07 -17.78 -2.25
CA GLU A 45 34.61 -17.43 -3.55
C GLU A 45 35.02 -15.94 -3.55
N THR A 46 36.25 -15.68 -3.12
CA THR A 46 36.99 -14.48 -3.48
C THR A 46 37.62 -14.72 -4.85
N GLY A 47 37.02 -14.16 -5.88
CA GLY A 47 37.61 -14.24 -7.24
C GLY A 47 36.67 -13.62 -8.26
N GLY A 48 37.09 -12.53 -8.90
CA GLY A 48 36.34 -11.80 -9.91
C GLY A 48 35.85 -12.68 -11.07
N GLY A 49 34.59 -12.53 -11.46
CA GLY A 49 34.01 -13.15 -12.65
C GLY A 49 32.67 -13.88 -12.48
N GLY A 50 31.90 -13.67 -11.40
CA GLY A 50 30.74 -14.46 -11.07
C GLY A 50 29.38 -13.77 -10.93
N GLY A 51 29.13 -12.63 -11.59
CA GLY A 51 27.88 -11.86 -11.43
C GLY A 51 26.57 -12.56 -11.90
N ARG A 52 26.66 -13.71 -12.55
CA ARG A 52 25.50 -14.32 -13.25
C ARG A 52 24.61 -15.26 -12.42
N ASN A 53 24.99 -15.65 -11.21
CA ASN A 53 24.23 -16.62 -10.39
C ASN A 53 23.85 -16.11 -8.98
N ARG A 54 24.11 -14.85 -8.66
CA ARG A 54 23.75 -14.29 -7.35
C ARG A 54 22.23 -14.13 -7.22
N THR A 55 21.72 -14.48 -6.03
CA THR A 55 20.33 -14.18 -5.65
C THR A 55 20.29 -12.82 -4.97
N LEU A 56 19.43 -11.93 -5.43
CA LEU A 56 19.12 -10.70 -4.71
C LEU A 56 18.24 -11.03 -3.51
N THR A 57 18.67 -10.70 -2.31
CA THR A 57 17.85 -10.78 -1.11
C THR A 57 17.39 -9.36 -0.74
N ALA A 58 16.08 -9.18 -0.67
CA ALA A 58 15.43 -7.97 -0.20
C ALA A 58 14.70 -8.25 1.11
N VAL A 59 14.64 -7.28 2.00
CA VAL A 59 13.87 -7.37 3.25
C VAL A 59 12.71 -6.39 3.17
N ILE A 60 11.50 -6.91 3.33
CA ILE A 60 10.26 -6.16 3.23
C ILE A 60 9.63 -6.03 4.62
N GLY A 61 9.40 -4.80 5.05
CA GLY A 61 8.85 -4.46 6.35
C GLY A 61 7.32 -4.60 6.48
N TYR A 62 6.68 -5.28 5.53
CA TYR A 62 5.23 -5.48 5.46
C TYR A 62 4.92 -6.96 5.28
N GLY A 63 3.76 -7.41 5.82
CA GLY A 63 3.32 -8.80 5.69
C GLY A 63 3.03 -9.20 4.25
N ASN A 64 3.36 -10.45 3.90
CA ASN A 64 3.14 -11.03 2.58
C ASN A 64 1.91 -11.93 2.50
N ASP A 65 1.10 -11.96 3.55
CA ASP A 65 -0.09 -12.79 3.70
C ASP A 65 -1.40 -12.10 3.24
N GLY A 66 -1.27 -10.97 2.52
CA GLY A 66 -2.40 -10.30 1.88
C GLY A 66 -2.82 -10.95 0.56
N SER A 67 -3.89 -10.42 -0.04
CA SER A 67 -4.37 -10.87 -1.36
C SER A 67 -3.33 -10.59 -2.45
N TRP A 68 -3.05 -11.60 -3.29
CA TRP A 68 -2.19 -11.49 -4.46
C TRP A 68 -2.97 -11.17 -5.75
N ASP A 69 -4.30 -11.15 -5.70
CA ASP A 69 -5.13 -10.65 -6.78
C ASP A 69 -4.90 -9.14 -6.98
N PRO A 70 -4.31 -8.69 -8.10
CA PRO A 70 -4.00 -7.29 -8.33
C PRO A 70 -5.23 -6.38 -8.42
N THR A 71 -6.43 -6.93 -8.60
CA THR A 71 -7.67 -6.14 -8.63
C THR A 71 -8.23 -5.87 -7.22
N GLN A 72 -7.74 -6.58 -6.20
CA GLN A 72 -8.26 -6.51 -4.83
C GLN A 72 -7.22 -6.15 -3.78
N THR A 73 -5.92 -6.31 -4.07
CA THR A 73 -4.90 -6.19 -3.03
C THR A 73 -4.75 -4.77 -2.50
N ALA A 74 -4.76 -4.63 -1.18
CA ALA A 74 -4.32 -3.46 -0.44
C ALA A 74 -3.02 -3.73 0.33
N SER A 75 -2.45 -4.93 0.22
CA SER A 75 -1.18 -5.29 0.87
C SER A 75 -0.01 -4.61 0.18
N ALA A 76 0.77 -3.83 0.93
CA ALA A 76 1.97 -3.15 0.43
C ALA A 76 2.97 -4.12 -0.20
N PHE A 77 3.18 -5.29 0.43
CA PHE A 77 4.05 -6.34 -0.11
C PHE A 77 3.55 -6.86 -1.45
N CYS A 78 2.26 -7.26 -1.51
CA CYS A 78 1.69 -7.85 -2.72
C CYS A 78 1.62 -6.84 -3.86
N MET A 79 1.30 -5.58 -3.59
CA MET A 79 1.32 -4.51 -4.60
C MET A 79 2.72 -4.29 -5.18
N ALA A 80 3.76 -4.25 -4.35
CA ALA A 80 5.13 -4.13 -4.80
C ALA A 80 5.56 -5.36 -5.63
N ALA A 81 5.23 -6.58 -5.18
CA ALA A 81 5.52 -7.83 -5.89
C ALA A 81 4.78 -7.90 -7.24
N ASN A 82 3.51 -7.51 -7.28
CA ASN A 82 2.68 -7.52 -8.48
C ASN A 82 3.26 -6.65 -9.61
N ASN A 83 3.96 -5.56 -9.30
CA ASN A 83 4.66 -4.75 -10.30
C ASN A 83 5.79 -5.50 -11.03
N HIS A 84 6.29 -6.58 -10.46
CA HIS A 84 7.33 -7.42 -11.07
C HIS A 84 6.77 -8.63 -11.80
N ILE A 85 5.57 -9.08 -11.40
CA ILE A 85 4.93 -10.31 -11.89
C ILE A 85 3.98 -10.03 -13.04
N TYR A 86 3.20 -8.96 -12.96
CA TYR A 86 2.15 -8.63 -13.91
C TYR A 86 2.51 -7.38 -14.73
N GLU A 87 2.00 -7.32 -15.95
CA GLU A 87 1.96 -6.10 -16.76
C GLU A 87 0.52 -5.64 -16.92
N GLY A 88 0.32 -4.31 -17.00
CA GLY A 88 -0.89 -3.70 -17.52
C GLY A 88 -0.82 -3.50 -19.03
N LEU A 89 -1.85 -2.93 -19.65
CA LEU A 89 -1.71 -2.33 -20.99
C LEU A 89 -0.64 -1.25 -20.96
N LEU A 90 -0.73 -0.40 -19.96
CA LEU A 90 0.27 0.60 -19.58
C LEU A 90 0.75 0.30 -18.16
N ASP A 91 1.99 0.66 -17.88
CA ASP A 91 2.58 0.61 -16.53
C ASP A 91 3.23 1.94 -16.17
N THR A 92 3.50 2.18 -14.91
CA THR A 92 4.16 3.39 -14.41
C THR A 92 5.67 3.19 -14.36
N ASP A 93 6.43 4.11 -14.94
CA ASP A 93 7.88 4.14 -14.78
C ASP A 93 8.26 4.40 -13.32
N PRO A 94 9.08 3.54 -12.68
CA PRO A 94 9.38 3.67 -11.26
C PRO A 94 10.23 4.91 -10.91
N ILE A 95 10.81 5.59 -11.89
CA ILE A 95 11.63 6.79 -11.69
C ILE A 95 10.88 8.06 -12.07
N SER A 96 10.43 8.17 -13.33
CA SER A 96 9.72 9.36 -13.82
C SER A 96 8.28 9.44 -13.33
N ARG A 97 7.68 8.31 -12.95
CA ARG A 97 6.27 8.16 -12.58
C ARG A 97 5.29 8.34 -13.75
N GLU A 98 5.80 8.46 -14.97
CA GLU A 98 5.00 8.58 -16.17
C GLU A 98 4.50 7.23 -16.68
N PRO A 99 3.31 7.15 -17.28
CA PRO A 99 2.81 5.96 -17.94
C PRO A 99 3.68 5.57 -19.15
N TYR A 100 3.97 4.28 -19.31
CA TYR A 100 4.62 3.74 -20.48
C TYR A 100 3.88 2.52 -21.03
N ALA A 101 4.04 2.23 -22.33
CA ALA A 101 3.48 1.04 -22.96
C ALA A 101 4.17 -0.23 -22.45
N ALA A 102 3.39 -1.13 -21.83
CA ALA A 102 3.86 -2.41 -21.27
C ALA A 102 3.38 -3.58 -22.14
N LEU A 103 2.16 -4.08 -21.97
CA LEU A 103 1.57 -5.04 -22.91
C LEU A 103 1.09 -4.36 -24.20
N ALA A 104 0.67 -3.10 -24.14
CA ALA A 104 0.36 -2.33 -25.32
C ALA A 104 1.63 -1.95 -26.09
N THR A 105 1.51 -1.71 -27.41
CA THR A 105 2.61 -1.24 -28.25
C THR A 105 2.85 0.27 -28.12
N GLN A 106 1.86 1.03 -27.67
CA GLN A 106 1.94 2.49 -27.52
C GLN A 106 0.94 3.01 -26.49
N VAL A 107 1.21 4.20 -25.96
CA VAL A 107 0.25 5.00 -25.21
C VAL A 107 -0.69 5.69 -26.22
N PRO A 108 -2.00 5.86 -25.93
CA PRO A 108 -2.91 6.57 -26.81
C PRO A 108 -2.42 7.97 -27.16
N ALA A 109 -2.41 8.32 -28.46
CA ALA A 109 -1.94 9.61 -28.94
C ALA A 109 -2.89 10.77 -28.60
N ASP A 110 -4.20 10.47 -28.50
CA ASP A 110 -5.22 11.44 -28.09
C ASP A 110 -5.88 11.00 -26.78
N PRO A 111 -5.44 11.53 -25.65
CA PRO A 111 -6.03 11.24 -24.34
C PRO A 111 -7.46 11.78 -24.19
N SER A 112 -7.87 12.73 -25.02
CA SER A 112 -9.21 13.36 -24.98
C SER A 112 -10.27 12.57 -25.75
N ALA A 113 -9.87 11.54 -26.49
CA ALA A 113 -10.82 10.68 -27.20
C ALA A 113 -11.69 9.88 -26.23
N THR A 114 -12.95 9.58 -26.62
CA THR A 114 -13.84 8.71 -25.87
C THR A 114 -13.67 7.22 -26.20
N THR A 115 -12.72 6.91 -27.07
CA THR A 115 -12.39 5.54 -27.48
C THR A 115 -10.89 5.43 -27.66
N TRP A 116 -10.26 4.47 -26.98
CA TRP A 116 -8.84 4.18 -27.10
C TRP A 116 -8.62 2.78 -27.63
N LYS A 117 -7.85 2.66 -28.72
CA LYS A 117 -7.46 1.38 -29.29
C LYS A 117 -6.05 1.02 -28.87
N PHE A 118 -5.88 -0.23 -28.41
CA PHE A 118 -4.59 -0.79 -28.04
C PHE A 118 -4.30 -2.04 -28.85
N THR A 119 -3.09 -2.10 -29.40
CA THR A 119 -2.54 -3.32 -29.97
C THR A 119 -1.60 -3.96 -28.95
N LEU A 120 -1.79 -5.23 -28.67
CA LEU A 120 -0.91 -5.97 -27.75
C LEU A 120 0.43 -6.26 -28.41
N ARG A 121 1.50 -6.22 -27.61
CA ARG A 121 2.86 -6.55 -28.02
C ARG A 121 2.92 -7.99 -28.55
N ALA A 122 3.42 -8.15 -29.78
CA ALA A 122 3.54 -9.46 -30.41
C ALA A 122 4.43 -10.40 -29.59
N GLY A 123 4.03 -11.67 -29.45
CA GLY A 123 4.78 -12.69 -28.74
C GLY A 123 4.81 -12.54 -27.21
N ALA A 124 4.00 -11.64 -26.61
CA ALA A 124 3.84 -11.58 -25.16
C ALA A 124 3.24 -12.90 -24.63
N LYS A 125 3.82 -13.44 -23.55
CA LYS A 125 3.39 -14.70 -22.94
C LYS A 125 3.24 -14.55 -21.44
N PHE A 126 2.31 -15.31 -20.88
CA PHE A 126 2.23 -15.53 -19.44
C PHE A 126 3.34 -16.49 -18.96
N HIS A 127 3.57 -16.52 -17.66
CA HIS A 127 4.62 -17.35 -17.03
C HIS A 127 4.44 -18.86 -17.25
N ASP A 128 3.26 -19.31 -17.63
CA ASP A 128 2.96 -20.69 -18.03
C ASP A 128 3.19 -20.97 -19.53
N GLY A 129 3.72 -19.98 -20.27
CA GLY A 129 4.08 -20.07 -21.68
C GLY A 129 2.94 -19.79 -22.66
N LYS A 130 1.70 -19.61 -22.19
CA LYS A 130 0.57 -19.29 -23.08
C LYS A 130 0.60 -17.84 -23.53
N PRO A 131 0.13 -17.52 -24.74
CA PRO A 131 0.12 -16.15 -25.26
C PRO A 131 -0.84 -15.25 -24.46
N VAL A 132 -0.46 -13.98 -24.32
CA VAL A 132 -1.37 -12.92 -23.87
C VAL A 132 -2.23 -12.50 -25.06
N THR A 133 -3.53 -12.42 -24.84
CA THR A 133 -4.51 -12.09 -25.88
C THR A 133 -5.51 -11.01 -25.43
N ALA A 134 -6.25 -10.46 -26.38
CA ALA A 134 -7.34 -9.52 -26.09
C ALA A 134 -8.43 -10.11 -25.17
N ASP A 135 -8.63 -11.44 -25.18
CA ASP A 135 -9.58 -12.09 -24.27
C ASP A 135 -9.16 -11.97 -22.80
N ASP A 136 -7.86 -11.93 -22.51
CA ASP A 136 -7.34 -11.75 -21.14
C ASP A 136 -7.56 -10.33 -20.65
N VAL A 137 -7.40 -9.35 -21.54
CA VAL A 137 -7.67 -7.94 -21.23
C VAL A 137 -9.14 -7.74 -20.92
N VAL A 138 -10.03 -8.19 -21.81
CA VAL A 138 -11.49 -8.10 -21.62
C VAL A 138 -11.91 -8.78 -20.32
N PHE A 139 -11.39 -9.99 -20.05
CA PHE A 139 -11.70 -10.75 -18.84
C PHE A 139 -11.41 -9.97 -17.54
N VAL A 140 -10.27 -9.29 -17.47
CA VAL A 140 -9.90 -8.51 -16.27
C VAL A 140 -10.81 -7.28 -16.11
N PHE A 141 -11.06 -6.54 -17.21
CA PHE A 141 -11.91 -5.35 -17.14
C PHE A 141 -13.38 -5.68 -16.92
N ASP A 142 -13.90 -6.78 -17.49
CA ASP A 142 -15.24 -7.27 -17.20
C ASP A 142 -15.41 -7.54 -15.69
N ARG A 143 -14.42 -8.19 -15.06
CA ARG A 143 -14.42 -8.41 -13.62
C ARG A 143 -14.40 -7.09 -12.82
N ILE A 144 -13.56 -6.13 -13.23
CA ILE A 144 -13.44 -4.83 -12.55
C ILE A 144 -14.78 -4.06 -12.66
N LEU A 145 -15.44 -4.11 -13.80
CA LEU A 145 -16.67 -3.35 -14.07
C LEU A 145 -17.96 -4.08 -13.63
N ASP A 146 -17.89 -5.37 -13.33
CA ASP A 146 -19.05 -6.15 -12.89
C ASP A 146 -19.63 -5.59 -11.58
N PRO A 147 -20.91 -5.17 -11.57
CA PRO A 147 -21.54 -4.64 -10.37
C PRO A 147 -21.61 -5.65 -9.22
N LYS A 148 -21.59 -6.95 -9.52
CA LYS A 148 -21.67 -8.03 -8.54
C LYS A 148 -20.32 -8.36 -7.90
N THR A 149 -19.22 -7.98 -8.53
CA THR A 149 -17.88 -8.27 -8.04
C THR A 149 -17.36 -7.10 -7.18
N GLN A 150 -16.92 -7.41 -5.97
CA GLN A 150 -16.30 -6.45 -5.06
C GLN A 150 -14.80 -6.44 -5.32
N THR A 151 -14.27 -5.39 -5.96
CA THR A 151 -12.84 -5.17 -6.17
C THR A 151 -12.46 -3.74 -5.81
N LEU A 152 -11.25 -3.53 -5.28
CA LEU A 152 -10.72 -2.18 -5.07
C LEU A 152 -10.55 -1.42 -6.39
N ALA A 153 -10.15 -2.16 -7.43
CA ALA A 153 -9.95 -1.60 -8.76
C ALA A 153 -11.23 -0.98 -9.36
N LYS A 154 -12.42 -1.47 -8.98
CA LYS A 154 -13.69 -0.90 -9.45
C LYS A 154 -13.78 0.61 -9.19
N GLY A 155 -13.35 1.07 -8.02
CA GLY A 155 -13.33 2.50 -7.68
C GLY A 155 -12.42 3.34 -8.59
N PHE A 156 -11.44 2.72 -9.25
CA PHE A 156 -10.50 3.42 -10.14
C PHE A 156 -11.02 3.56 -11.57
N PHE A 157 -11.92 2.68 -12.01
CA PHE A 157 -12.36 2.57 -13.40
C PHE A 157 -13.83 2.83 -13.63
N ALA A 158 -14.71 2.40 -12.73
CA ALA A 158 -16.15 2.39 -12.97
C ALA A 158 -16.77 3.78 -13.19
N SER A 159 -16.16 4.87 -12.71
CA SER A 159 -16.71 6.23 -12.91
C SER A 159 -16.60 6.71 -14.36
N TRP A 160 -15.55 6.33 -15.09
CA TRP A 160 -15.21 6.86 -16.41
C TRP A 160 -15.16 5.82 -17.53
N LEU A 161 -14.77 4.57 -17.25
CA LEU A 161 -14.71 3.48 -18.23
C LEU A 161 -16.09 2.84 -18.38
N LYS A 162 -16.56 2.71 -19.61
CA LYS A 162 -17.85 2.10 -19.93
C LYS A 162 -17.70 0.59 -20.15
N GLU A 163 -16.77 0.20 -21.02
CA GLU A 163 -16.55 -1.19 -21.40
C GLU A 163 -15.20 -1.34 -22.11
N VAL A 164 -14.71 -2.58 -22.18
CA VAL A 164 -13.56 -2.97 -23.00
C VAL A 164 -14.02 -4.01 -24.00
N ARG A 165 -13.76 -3.79 -25.30
CA ARG A 165 -14.17 -4.66 -26.39
C ARG A 165 -12.97 -5.32 -27.03
N LYS A 166 -13.11 -6.60 -27.34
CA LYS A 166 -12.19 -7.28 -28.23
C LYS A 166 -12.48 -6.87 -29.67
N ILE A 167 -11.45 -6.44 -30.41
CA ILE A 167 -11.52 -6.22 -31.86
C ILE A 167 -11.10 -7.53 -32.56
N ASP A 168 -9.94 -8.04 -32.19
CA ASP A 168 -9.40 -9.33 -32.64
C ASP A 168 -8.49 -9.95 -31.56
N ALA A 169 -7.66 -10.93 -31.87
CA ALA A 169 -6.83 -11.62 -30.87
C ALA A 169 -5.78 -10.72 -30.22
N GLN A 170 -5.35 -9.64 -30.89
CA GLN A 170 -4.29 -8.74 -30.42
C GLN A 170 -4.75 -7.30 -30.22
N ASN A 171 -5.99 -6.98 -30.58
CA ASN A 171 -6.49 -5.61 -30.51
C ASN A 171 -7.70 -5.52 -29.59
N VAL A 172 -7.69 -4.51 -28.73
CA VAL A 172 -8.81 -4.15 -27.86
C VAL A 172 -9.17 -2.69 -28.03
N GLU A 173 -10.41 -2.37 -27.74
CA GLU A 173 -10.95 -1.02 -27.70
C GLU A 173 -11.54 -0.73 -26.33
N LEU A 174 -11.05 0.32 -25.68
CA LEU A 174 -11.62 0.86 -24.46
C LEU A 174 -12.61 1.95 -24.83
N VAL A 175 -13.86 1.83 -24.38
CA VAL A 175 -14.92 2.82 -24.60
C VAL A 175 -15.15 3.58 -23.30
N LEU A 176 -14.97 4.88 -23.33
CA LEU A 176 -15.12 5.76 -22.18
C LEU A 176 -16.56 6.31 -22.14
N LYS A 177 -17.02 6.68 -20.96
CA LYS A 177 -18.31 7.35 -20.74
C LYS A 177 -18.30 8.81 -21.20
N PHE A 178 -17.13 9.43 -21.14
CA PHE A 178 -16.82 10.82 -21.52
C PHE A 178 -15.32 10.96 -21.72
N PRO A 179 -14.82 12.06 -22.36
CA PRO A 179 -13.39 12.33 -22.44
C PRO A 179 -12.73 12.36 -21.05
N PHE A 180 -11.71 11.51 -20.85
CA PHE A 180 -11.08 11.38 -19.54
C PHE A 180 -9.56 11.19 -19.66
N PRO A 181 -8.78 12.27 -19.86
CA PRO A 181 -7.33 12.19 -20.06
C PRO A 181 -6.57 11.48 -18.94
N ASP A 182 -6.99 11.65 -17.67
CA ASP A 182 -6.37 11.00 -16.50
C ASP A 182 -6.51 9.46 -16.54
N GLY A 183 -7.42 8.94 -17.34
CA GLY A 183 -7.57 7.50 -17.54
C GLY A 183 -6.31 6.82 -18.05
N ILE A 184 -5.44 7.55 -18.77
CA ILE A 184 -4.12 7.03 -19.18
C ILE A 184 -3.28 6.64 -17.95
N SER A 185 -3.19 7.50 -16.95
CA SER A 185 -2.50 7.20 -15.70
C SER A 185 -3.20 6.10 -14.91
N ARG A 186 -4.54 6.10 -14.87
CA ARG A 186 -5.32 5.08 -14.16
C ARG A 186 -5.17 3.69 -14.78
N LEU A 187 -4.97 3.59 -16.11
CA LEU A 187 -4.76 2.29 -16.77
C LEU A 187 -3.53 1.54 -16.25
N THR A 188 -2.53 2.24 -15.70
CA THR A 188 -1.34 1.60 -15.10
C THR A 188 -1.66 0.78 -13.85
N LEU A 189 -2.84 0.98 -13.25
CA LEU A 189 -3.30 0.26 -12.06
C LEU A 189 -3.98 -1.07 -12.40
N ALA A 190 -4.38 -1.29 -13.66
CA ALA A 190 -5.00 -2.54 -14.10
C ALA A 190 -3.94 -3.52 -14.59
N LYS A 191 -3.71 -4.60 -13.85
CA LYS A 191 -2.79 -5.67 -14.24
C LYS A 191 -3.55 -6.78 -14.95
N ILE A 192 -3.00 -7.28 -16.06
CA ILE A 192 -3.64 -8.31 -16.88
C ILE A 192 -3.30 -9.69 -16.36
N MET A 193 -4.32 -10.49 -16.15
CA MET A 193 -4.25 -11.85 -15.61
C MET A 193 -4.74 -12.86 -16.66
N PRO A 194 -4.18 -14.09 -16.68
CA PRO A 194 -4.56 -15.11 -17.65
C PRO A 194 -5.98 -15.64 -17.43
N LYS A 195 -6.87 -15.36 -18.37
CA LYS A 195 -8.26 -15.84 -18.37
C LYS A 195 -8.35 -17.36 -18.18
N HIS A 196 -7.51 -18.11 -18.90
CA HIS A 196 -7.52 -19.59 -18.88
C HIS A 196 -7.17 -20.20 -17.50
N VAL A 197 -6.56 -19.42 -16.60
CA VAL A 197 -6.28 -19.83 -15.23
C VAL A 197 -7.39 -19.36 -14.30
N PHE A 198 -7.67 -18.07 -14.31
CA PHE A 198 -8.49 -17.42 -13.27
C PHE A 198 -9.99 -17.45 -13.57
N SER A 199 -10.42 -17.85 -14.77
CA SER A 199 -11.84 -18.15 -15.06
C SER A 199 -12.27 -19.53 -14.60
N GLN A 200 -11.34 -20.39 -14.19
CA GLN A 200 -11.67 -21.73 -13.68
C GLN A 200 -12.24 -21.64 -12.26
N PRO A 201 -13.07 -22.62 -11.83
CA PRO A 201 -13.49 -22.71 -10.43
C PRO A 201 -12.28 -22.68 -9.49
N GLY A 202 -12.31 -21.82 -8.47
CA GLY A 202 -11.20 -21.62 -7.54
C GLY A 202 -10.05 -20.75 -8.04
N GLY A 203 -10.09 -20.28 -9.31
CA GLY A 203 -8.99 -19.51 -9.88
C GLY A 203 -8.74 -18.17 -9.17
N TRP A 204 -9.80 -17.46 -8.78
CA TRP A 204 -9.65 -16.21 -8.04
C TRP A 204 -9.24 -16.44 -6.58
N GLU A 205 -9.72 -17.49 -5.96
CA GLU A 205 -9.30 -17.93 -4.62
C GLU A 205 -7.82 -18.31 -4.61
N ASP A 206 -7.33 -18.98 -5.63
CA ASP A 206 -5.91 -19.27 -5.84
C ASP A 206 -5.08 -18.00 -5.96
N ALA A 207 -5.55 -16.98 -6.72
CA ALA A 207 -4.89 -15.69 -6.84
C ALA A 207 -4.85 -14.95 -5.50
N ILE A 208 -5.94 -14.99 -4.74
CA ILE A 208 -5.99 -14.40 -3.40
C ILE A 208 -4.98 -15.10 -2.47
N ALA A 209 -4.90 -16.44 -2.54
CA ALA A 209 -4.07 -17.26 -1.67
C ALA A 209 -2.56 -17.24 -2.02
N GLY A 210 -2.16 -16.58 -3.12
CA GLY A 210 -0.74 -16.43 -3.45
C GLY A 210 -0.26 -17.07 -4.74
N LYS A 211 -1.14 -17.61 -5.57
CA LYS A 211 -0.79 -18.11 -6.91
C LYS A 211 -0.75 -16.97 -7.91
N ALA A 212 0.43 -16.42 -8.14
CA ALA A 212 0.63 -15.29 -9.03
C ALA A 212 1.18 -15.76 -10.39
N ILE A 213 0.37 -15.67 -11.45
CA ILE A 213 0.75 -15.96 -12.83
C ILE A 213 0.49 -14.71 -13.67
N GLY A 214 1.55 -14.05 -14.08
CA GLY A 214 1.51 -12.83 -14.90
C GLY A 214 2.33 -12.97 -16.16
N SER A 215 2.57 -11.83 -16.82
CA SER A 215 3.39 -11.70 -18.04
C SER A 215 4.65 -10.87 -17.80
N GLY A 216 4.90 -10.44 -16.57
CA GLY A 216 6.00 -9.55 -16.20
C GLY A 216 7.38 -10.21 -16.26
N PRO A 217 8.45 -9.41 -16.01
CA PRO A 217 9.82 -9.87 -16.13
C PRO A 217 10.26 -10.91 -15.09
N TYR A 218 9.50 -11.04 -13.99
CA TYR A 218 9.78 -12.02 -12.95
C TYR A 218 8.57 -12.93 -12.72
N ARG A 219 8.83 -14.24 -12.57
CA ARG A 219 7.82 -15.19 -12.14
C ARG A 219 8.02 -15.59 -10.69
N GLN A 220 6.94 -15.74 -9.96
CA GLN A 220 6.95 -16.27 -8.61
C GLN A 220 7.29 -17.77 -8.66
N THR A 221 8.23 -18.21 -7.82
CA THR A 221 8.65 -19.62 -7.74
C THR A 221 8.23 -20.30 -6.45
N ALA A 222 8.14 -19.54 -5.35
CA ALA A 222 7.57 -20.02 -4.09
C ALA A 222 6.99 -18.84 -3.30
N HIS A 223 5.98 -19.12 -2.49
CA HIS A 223 5.38 -18.19 -1.54
C HIS A 223 5.15 -18.90 -0.21
N HIS A 224 5.76 -18.36 0.82
CA HIS A 224 5.61 -18.82 2.20
C HIS A 224 5.06 -17.66 3.04
N PRO A 225 3.76 -17.69 3.40
CA PRO A 225 3.14 -16.63 4.20
C PRO A 225 3.94 -16.32 5.47
N LYS A 226 4.09 -15.03 5.78
CA LYS A 226 4.84 -14.49 6.94
C LYS A 226 6.35 -14.81 6.96
N SER A 227 6.90 -15.38 5.90
CA SER A 227 8.30 -15.77 5.82
C SER A 227 9.01 -15.15 4.61
N ASN A 228 8.76 -15.67 3.42
CA ASN A 228 9.41 -15.15 2.22
C ASN A 228 8.63 -15.50 0.95
N THR A 229 8.98 -14.77 -0.10
CA THR A 229 8.53 -15.07 -1.47
C THR A 229 9.74 -15.05 -2.40
N THR A 230 9.84 -16.04 -3.27
CA THR A 230 10.95 -16.15 -4.22
C THR A 230 10.47 -15.94 -5.65
N PHE A 231 11.35 -15.33 -6.43
CA PHE A 231 11.12 -15.00 -7.82
C PHE A 231 12.32 -15.38 -8.66
N GLU A 232 12.08 -15.67 -9.93
CA GLU A 232 13.15 -15.78 -10.92
C GLU A 232 12.80 -15.00 -12.19
N ALA A 233 13.84 -14.59 -12.91
CA ALA A 233 13.68 -13.94 -14.21
C ALA A 233 12.91 -14.85 -15.16
N TYR A 234 11.92 -14.27 -15.85
CA TYR A 234 11.16 -15.02 -16.87
C TYR A 234 11.92 -15.00 -18.20
N PRO A 235 12.43 -16.14 -18.69
CA PRO A 235 13.30 -16.18 -19.87
C PRO A 235 12.62 -15.71 -21.16
N ASP A 236 11.31 -15.99 -21.29
CA ASP A 236 10.51 -15.64 -22.47
C ASP A 236 9.98 -14.20 -22.45
N TYR A 237 10.34 -13.42 -21.41
CA TYR A 237 9.90 -12.04 -21.32
C TYR A 237 10.48 -11.19 -22.46
N ASN A 238 9.59 -10.60 -23.26
CA ASN A 238 9.96 -9.77 -24.41
C ASN A 238 9.56 -8.29 -24.27
N GLY A 239 9.16 -7.88 -23.05
CA GLY A 239 8.71 -6.52 -22.77
C GLY A 239 9.87 -5.52 -22.57
N PRO A 240 9.52 -4.24 -22.28
CA PRO A 240 10.49 -3.14 -22.26
C PRO A 240 11.43 -3.17 -21.06
N ARG A 241 11.08 -3.86 -19.95
CA ARG A 241 11.84 -3.85 -18.71
C ARG A 241 12.30 -5.24 -18.33
N ARG A 242 13.42 -5.66 -18.89
CA ARG A 242 13.99 -7.02 -18.65
C ARG A 242 14.51 -7.16 -17.22
N ALA A 243 14.35 -8.35 -16.64
CA ALA A 243 14.89 -8.72 -15.34
C ALA A 243 16.42 -8.59 -15.32
N ALA A 244 16.96 -7.84 -14.35
CA ALA A 244 18.39 -7.73 -14.12
C ALA A 244 18.95 -8.80 -13.17
N PHE A 245 18.10 -9.35 -12.30
CA PHE A 245 18.46 -10.37 -11.34
C PHE A 245 17.91 -11.73 -11.78
N LYS A 246 18.74 -12.77 -11.81
CA LYS A 246 18.27 -14.11 -12.16
C LYS A 246 17.28 -14.66 -11.13
N LYS A 247 17.55 -14.39 -9.85
CA LYS A 247 16.71 -14.81 -8.71
C LYS A 247 16.60 -13.70 -7.70
N MET A 248 15.42 -13.59 -7.07
CA MET A 248 15.18 -12.72 -5.94
C MET A 248 14.54 -13.52 -4.80
N ASN A 249 14.93 -13.22 -3.57
CA ASN A 249 14.30 -13.72 -2.36
C ASN A 249 13.86 -12.50 -1.52
N TRP A 250 12.57 -12.30 -1.38
CA TRP A 250 12.00 -11.24 -0.57
C TRP A 250 11.60 -11.80 0.79
N LEU A 251 12.38 -11.45 1.81
CA LEU A 251 12.12 -11.83 3.20
C LEU A 251 11.09 -10.90 3.82
N THR A 252 10.11 -11.46 4.49
CA THR A 252 9.13 -10.70 5.27
C THR A 252 9.65 -10.55 6.69
N ILE A 253 10.09 -9.35 7.07
CA ILE A 253 10.57 -9.03 8.42
C ILE A 253 9.87 -7.75 8.88
N VAL A 254 8.72 -7.89 9.52
CA VAL A 254 7.88 -6.77 9.96
C VAL A 254 8.52 -6.00 11.12
N ASP A 255 9.18 -6.71 12.05
CA ASP A 255 9.85 -6.10 13.20
C ASP A 255 11.09 -5.30 12.79
N ALA A 256 11.23 -4.10 13.33
CA ALA A 256 12.26 -3.14 12.95
C ALA A 256 13.68 -3.64 13.25
N ALA A 257 13.94 -4.12 14.47
CA ALA A 257 15.29 -4.50 14.90
C ALA A 257 15.88 -5.67 14.09
N PRO A 258 15.18 -6.82 13.86
CA PRO A 258 15.69 -7.87 13.00
C PRO A 258 15.79 -7.44 11.53
N ARG A 259 14.92 -6.52 11.04
CA ARG A 259 15.02 -5.95 9.70
C ARG A 259 16.31 -5.15 9.51
N VAL A 260 16.63 -4.26 10.44
CA VAL A 260 17.89 -3.49 10.45
C VAL A 260 19.10 -4.43 10.56
N ALA A 261 19.08 -5.40 11.46
CA ALA A 261 20.17 -6.37 11.62
C ALA A 261 20.40 -7.19 10.33
N ARG A 262 19.35 -7.50 9.56
CA ARG A 262 19.46 -8.29 8.33
C ARG A 262 20.16 -7.57 7.18
N ILE A 263 20.14 -6.24 7.16
CA ILE A 263 20.81 -5.44 6.13
C ILE A 263 22.16 -4.88 6.60
N SER A 264 22.41 -4.81 7.92
CA SER A 264 23.62 -4.20 8.48
C SER A 264 24.66 -5.23 8.97
N GLY A 265 25.93 -4.80 9.01
CA GLY A 265 27.03 -5.56 9.61
C GLY A 265 27.63 -6.66 8.73
N ALA A 266 28.64 -7.35 9.28
CA ALA A 266 29.42 -8.38 8.57
C ALA A 266 28.60 -9.60 8.16
N SER A 267 27.48 -9.85 8.83
CA SER A 267 26.55 -10.96 8.53
C SER A 267 25.34 -10.51 7.71
N ALA A 268 25.40 -9.33 7.09
CA ALA A 268 24.31 -8.80 6.27
C ALA A 268 23.97 -9.80 5.16
N GLY A 269 22.77 -10.36 5.25
CA GLY A 269 22.29 -11.35 4.28
C GLY A 269 21.32 -10.76 3.26
N ALA A 270 21.18 -9.44 3.22
CA ALA A 270 20.29 -8.72 2.30
C ALA A 270 21.01 -7.52 1.66
N GLN A 271 20.60 -7.16 0.45
CA GLN A 271 21.17 -6.06 -0.31
C GLN A 271 20.32 -4.78 -0.25
N ILE A 272 19.03 -4.92 0.08
CA ILE A 272 18.07 -3.81 0.17
C ILE A 272 17.02 -4.13 1.23
N ALA A 273 16.57 -3.10 1.94
CA ALA A 273 15.46 -3.19 2.88
C ALA A 273 14.60 -1.91 2.83
N ASP A 274 13.29 -2.06 2.87
CA ASP A 274 12.35 -0.94 3.00
C ASP A 274 11.94 -0.70 4.45
N ASN A 275 11.12 0.33 4.66
CA ASN A 275 10.52 0.69 5.95
C ASN A 275 11.59 0.78 7.07
N ILE A 276 12.71 1.43 6.77
CA ILE A 276 13.80 1.64 7.72
C ILE A 276 13.36 2.62 8.79
N PRO A 277 13.52 2.28 10.09
CA PRO A 277 13.22 3.23 11.17
C PRO A 277 14.16 4.43 11.12
N TYR A 278 13.63 5.62 11.33
CA TYR A 278 14.39 6.87 11.29
C TYR A 278 15.56 6.88 12.26
N ALA A 279 15.41 6.27 13.44
CA ALA A 279 16.45 6.16 14.44
C ALA A 279 17.71 5.38 13.99
N ASN A 280 17.58 4.55 12.95
CA ASN A 280 18.68 3.71 12.47
C ASN A 280 19.39 4.26 11.22
N ILE A 281 18.96 5.40 10.69
CA ILE A 281 19.51 5.96 9.44
C ILE A 281 21.02 6.19 9.60
N GLY A 282 21.44 6.98 10.59
CA GLY A 282 22.85 7.29 10.80
C GLY A 282 23.73 6.05 11.07
N GLN A 283 23.20 5.03 11.76
CA GLN A 283 23.89 3.74 11.95
C GLN A 283 24.13 3.03 10.61
N LEU A 284 23.13 2.98 9.75
CA LEU A 284 23.22 2.28 8.47
C LEU A 284 24.14 3.01 7.48
N GLU A 285 24.07 4.34 7.43
CA GLU A 285 24.96 5.17 6.62
C GLU A 285 26.42 5.08 7.10
N GLY A 286 26.64 5.13 8.41
CA GLY A 286 27.95 4.89 9.00
C GLY A 286 28.52 3.50 8.72
N GLY A 287 27.64 2.52 8.42
CA GLY A 287 27.99 1.18 7.96
C GLY A 287 28.19 1.06 6.44
N GLY A 288 28.16 2.16 5.69
CA GLY A 288 28.39 2.20 4.24
C GLY A 288 27.18 1.88 3.37
N LEU A 289 25.97 1.88 3.95
CA LEU A 289 24.73 1.77 3.19
C LEU A 289 24.25 3.15 2.75
N THR A 290 23.52 3.19 1.66
CA THR A 290 22.73 4.37 1.29
C THR A 290 21.35 4.23 1.89
N VAL A 291 20.87 5.28 2.58
CA VAL A 291 19.51 5.37 3.08
C VAL A 291 18.85 6.59 2.45
N ALA A 292 17.71 6.40 1.81
CA ALA A 292 16.97 7.51 1.19
C ALA A 292 15.47 7.40 1.45
N GLY A 293 14.82 8.54 1.55
CA GLY A 293 13.38 8.68 1.58
C GLY A 293 12.78 8.82 0.18
N GLY A 294 11.68 8.16 -0.06
CA GLY A 294 10.84 8.45 -1.22
C GLY A 294 10.01 9.70 -0.96
N ALA A 295 10.33 10.81 -1.66
CA ALA A 295 9.50 12.01 -1.58
C ALA A 295 8.08 11.70 -2.07
N GLY A 296 7.08 11.92 -1.21
CA GLY A 296 5.71 11.57 -1.52
C GLY A 296 4.70 12.07 -0.52
N MET A 297 3.47 11.58 -0.64
CA MET A 297 2.32 12.01 0.15
C MET A 297 1.94 11.01 1.25
N ASN A 298 2.88 10.13 1.66
CA ASN A 298 2.63 9.28 2.82
C ASN A 298 2.32 10.15 4.03
N ASN A 299 1.30 9.80 4.79
CA ASN A 299 0.87 10.63 5.91
C ASN A 299 0.31 9.80 7.07
N LEU A 300 0.43 10.35 8.27
CA LEU A 300 -0.35 9.95 9.42
C LEU A 300 -1.63 10.79 9.43
N PHE A 301 -2.77 10.13 9.36
CA PHE A 301 -4.05 10.80 9.53
C PHE A 301 -4.75 10.40 10.84
N LEU A 302 -5.60 11.29 11.31
CA LEU A 302 -6.64 10.97 12.29
C LEU A 302 -7.98 10.89 11.57
N MET A 303 -8.74 9.84 11.88
CA MET A 303 -10.11 9.64 11.41
C MET A 303 -11.06 9.57 12.60
N PHE A 304 -12.15 10.30 12.53
CA PHE A 304 -13.15 10.39 13.58
C PHE A 304 -14.43 9.66 13.18
N ASN A 305 -14.97 8.87 14.10
CA ASN A 305 -16.32 8.32 13.97
C ASN A 305 -17.35 9.39 14.32
N THR A 306 -17.96 10.01 13.31
CA THR A 306 -18.89 11.12 13.50
C THR A 306 -20.25 10.72 14.11
N LYS A 307 -20.55 9.44 14.25
CA LYS A 307 -21.72 8.96 15.01
C LYS A 307 -21.43 8.85 16.50
N HIS A 308 -20.16 8.88 16.90
CA HIS A 308 -19.75 8.85 18.30
C HIS A 308 -19.59 10.28 18.81
N LYS A 309 -20.48 10.70 19.71
CA LYS A 309 -20.38 12.04 20.30
C LYS A 309 -19.13 12.19 21.16
N PRO A 310 -18.47 13.36 21.16
CA PRO A 310 -18.85 14.62 20.50
C PRO A 310 -18.20 14.83 19.11
N PHE A 311 -17.75 13.78 18.41
CA PHE A 311 -17.05 13.91 17.13
C PHE A 311 -17.96 14.26 15.94
N ASP A 312 -19.26 14.36 16.13
CA ASP A 312 -20.21 14.96 15.18
C ASP A 312 -20.02 16.48 15.06
N ASP A 313 -19.51 17.15 16.09
CA ASP A 313 -19.18 18.57 16.06
C ASP A 313 -17.81 18.82 15.42
N VAL A 314 -17.79 19.62 14.35
CA VAL A 314 -16.55 19.97 13.63
C VAL A 314 -15.54 20.69 14.52
N ARG A 315 -16.02 21.54 15.46
CA ARG A 315 -15.16 22.30 16.38
C ARG A 315 -14.32 21.36 17.27
N VAL A 316 -14.90 20.23 17.68
CA VAL A 316 -14.19 19.22 18.47
C VAL A 316 -13.07 18.57 17.64
N ARG A 317 -13.34 18.19 16.40
CA ARG A 317 -12.33 17.58 15.52
C ARG A 317 -11.19 18.57 15.21
N GLN A 318 -11.54 19.84 14.93
CA GLN A 318 -10.57 20.91 14.73
C GLN A 318 -9.73 21.17 15.98
N ALA A 319 -10.35 21.22 17.17
CA ALA A 319 -9.64 21.38 18.44
C ALA A 319 -8.59 20.31 18.65
N LEU A 320 -8.94 19.05 18.35
CA LEU A 320 -8.03 17.91 18.47
C LEU A 320 -6.83 18.03 17.52
N HIS A 321 -7.02 18.55 16.31
CA HIS A 321 -5.91 18.83 15.40
C HIS A 321 -5.05 20.01 15.87
N TYR A 322 -5.64 21.17 16.27
CA TYR A 322 -4.88 22.32 16.77
C TYR A 322 -4.05 22.00 18.01
N ALA A 323 -4.49 21.06 18.84
CA ALA A 323 -3.76 20.68 20.04
C ALA A 323 -2.44 19.97 19.75
N ILE A 324 -2.28 19.31 18.61
CA ILE A 324 -1.13 18.43 18.33
C ILE A 324 0.13 19.25 18.05
N ASP A 325 1.18 19.03 18.84
CA ASP A 325 2.53 19.55 18.57
C ASP A 325 3.21 18.74 17.45
N THR A 326 2.89 19.09 16.21
CA THR A 326 3.44 18.41 15.02
C THR A 326 4.94 18.65 14.87
N GLY A 327 5.45 19.81 15.31
CA GLY A 327 6.89 20.11 15.30
C GLY A 327 7.65 19.13 16.19
N LYS A 328 7.19 18.95 17.43
CA LYS A 328 7.77 17.99 18.38
C LYS A 328 7.63 16.55 17.89
N MET A 329 6.49 16.21 17.27
CA MET A 329 6.30 14.88 16.67
C MET A 329 7.35 14.59 15.60
N ILE A 330 7.60 15.55 14.69
CA ILE A 330 8.59 15.41 13.62
C ILE A 330 10.00 15.27 14.22
N GLU A 331 10.33 16.08 15.21
CA GLU A 331 11.64 16.04 15.87
C GLU A 331 11.87 14.68 16.58
N VAL A 332 10.92 14.28 17.42
CA VAL A 332 11.12 13.14 18.33
C VAL A 332 10.83 11.80 17.65
N ALA A 333 9.71 11.68 16.95
CA ALA A 333 9.28 10.41 16.36
C ALA A 333 9.82 10.20 14.94
N LEU A 334 9.79 11.23 14.11
CA LEU A 334 10.19 11.14 12.70
C LEU A 334 11.64 11.60 12.44
N LYS A 335 12.36 12.03 13.47
CA LYS A 335 13.78 12.45 13.39
C LYS A 335 14.06 13.47 12.27
N GLY A 336 13.14 14.38 12.02
CA GLY A 336 13.21 15.39 10.97
C GLY A 336 12.66 14.95 9.60
N HIS A 337 12.29 13.68 9.41
CA HIS A 337 11.81 13.12 8.14
C HIS A 337 10.28 13.25 7.98
N GLY A 338 9.79 14.47 8.15
CA GLY A 338 8.37 14.79 7.98
C GLY A 338 8.14 16.30 7.86
N LYS A 339 6.92 16.65 7.45
CA LYS A 339 6.42 18.03 7.40
C LYS A 339 5.01 18.09 7.98
N PRO A 340 4.64 19.15 8.74
CA PRO A 340 3.26 19.35 9.16
C PRO A 340 2.33 19.33 7.94
N ALA A 341 1.17 18.74 8.07
CA ALA A 341 0.22 18.73 6.99
C ALA A 341 -0.41 20.13 6.82
N SER A 342 -0.20 20.74 5.66
CA SER A 342 -0.79 22.02 5.28
C SER A 342 -1.96 21.87 4.30
N SER A 343 -2.22 20.66 3.85
CA SER A 343 -3.33 20.23 3.00
C SER A 343 -3.39 18.69 3.03
N PHE A 344 -4.42 18.09 2.44
CA PHE A 344 -4.44 16.64 2.24
C PHE A 344 -3.36 16.19 1.27
N LEU A 345 -3.12 16.95 0.21
CA LEU A 345 -1.97 16.79 -0.68
C LEU A 345 -0.76 17.55 -0.12
N ASN A 346 0.42 17.26 -0.62
CA ASN A 346 1.63 18.03 -0.36
C ASN A 346 2.33 18.45 -1.67
N GLU A 347 3.45 19.13 -1.55
CA GLU A 347 4.21 19.73 -2.67
C GLU A 347 4.68 18.69 -3.72
N ALA A 348 4.64 17.41 -3.41
CA ALA A 348 4.93 16.35 -4.39
C ALA A 348 3.80 16.13 -5.40
N ASN A 349 2.60 16.71 -5.15
CA ASN A 349 1.46 16.59 -6.06
C ASN A 349 1.28 17.88 -6.87
N PRO A 350 1.13 17.83 -8.20
CA PRO A 350 0.92 19.01 -9.05
C PRO A 350 -0.33 19.84 -8.71
N SER A 351 -1.32 19.20 -8.07
CA SER A 351 -2.56 19.88 -7.64
C SER A 351 -2.48 20.44 -6.22
N TYR A 352 -1.31 20.34 -5.56
CA TYR A 352 -1.14 20.88 -4.22
C TYR A 352 -1.43 22.39 -4.16
N ARG A 353 -2.13 22.76 -3.10
CA ARG A 353 -2.29 24.13 -2.59
C ARG A 353 -2.41 24.03 -1.07
N ARG A 354 -1.80 24.97 -0.34
CA ARG A 354 -2.05 25.09 1.10
C ARG A 354 -3.55 25.27 1.32
N ALA A 355 -4.16 24.46 2.17
CA ALA A 355 -5.58 24.54 2.47
C ALA A 355 -5.92 25.83 3.23
N LYS A 356 -7.17 26.26 3.15
CA LYS A 356 -7.66 27.43 3.93
C LYS A 356 -7.64 27.17 5.44
N SER A 357 -7.95 25.93 5.84
CA SER A 357 -7.84 25.48 7.23
C SER A 357 -6.57 24.68 7.43
N VAL A 358 -5.62 25.22 8.16
CA VAL A 358 -4.36 24.56 8.56
C VAL A 358 -4.30 24.50 10.08
N TYR A 359 -3.87 23.37 10.60
CA TYR A 359 -3.86 23.05 12.02
C TYR A 359 -2.43 23.20 12.59
N ASP A 360 -1.93 24.44 12.60
CA ASP A 360 -0.70 24.77 13.32
C ASP A 360 -0.94 24.60 14.83
N HIS A 361 0.07 24.17 15.59
CA HIS A 361 -0.05 23.91 17.02
C HIS A 361 -0.51 25.14 17.79
N ASP A 362 -1.74 25.12 18.27
CA ASP A 362 -2.38 26.18 19.04
C ASP A 362 -3.30 25.57 20.12
N PRO A 363 -2.74 25.20 21.28
CA PRO A 363 -3.49 24.59 22.37
C PRO A 363 -4.53 25.53 23.01
N ASP A 364 -4.35 26.83 22.91
CA ASP A 364 -5.33 27.78 23.47
C ASP A 364 -6.55 27.90 22.57
N LYS A 365 -6.35 27.95 21.26
CA LYS A 365 -7.44 27.82 20.28
C LYS A 365 -8.19 26.50 20.43
N ALA A 366 -7.46 25.39 20.65
CA ALA A 366 -8.06 24.09 20.88
C ALA A 366 -9.00 24.10 22.11
N LYS A 367 -8.54 24.66 23.24
CA LYS A 367 -9.37 24.81 24.45
C LYS A 367 -10.59 25.70 24.20
N ALA A 368 -10.42 26.80 23.44
CA ALA A 368 -11.52 27.72 23.10
C ALA A 368 -12.60 26.97 22.29
N LEU A 369 -12.23 26.22 21.26
CA LEU A 369 -13.16 25.44 20.44
C LEU A 369 -13.90 24.35 21.23
N LEU A 370 -13.21 23.65 22.15
CA LEU A 370 -13.86 22.68 23.04
C LEU A 370 -14.88 23.35 23.96
N LYS A 371 -14.54 24.52 24.52
CA LYS A 371 -15.45 25.34 25.36
C LYS A 371 -16.67 25.79 24.57
N GLU A 372 -16.49 26.29 23.35
CA GLU A 372 -17.57 26.70 22.44
C GLU A 372 -18.48 25.52 22.05
N ALA A 373 -17.90 24.32 21.91
CA ALA A 373 -18.64 23.09 21.67
C ALA A 373 -19.33 22.53 22.95
N GLY A 374 -19.11 23.16 24.12
CA GLY A 374 -19.68 22.67 25.39
C GLY A 374 -19.05 21.38 25.90
N VAL A 375 -17.84 21.05 25.47
CA VAL A 375 -17.16 19.78 25.78
C VAL A 375 -16.11 19.96 26.86
N SER A 376 -16.21 19.14 27.93
CA SER A 376 -15.23 19.10 29.02
C SER A 376 -15.05 17.66 29.51
N GLY A 377 -13.87 17.34 30.06
CA GLY A 377 -13.58 16.03 30.66
C GLY A 377 -13.66 14.87 29.66
N LEU A 378 -13.39 15.14 28.38
CA LEU A 378 -13.46 14.16 27.30
C LEU A 378 -12.44 13.03 27.52
N LYS A 379 -12.89 11.79 27.29
CA LYS A 379 -12.03 10.61 27.29
C LYS A 379 -12.01 10.02 25.89
N ILE A 380 -10.80 9.84 25.34
CA ILE A 380 -10.61 9.34 23.97
C ILE A 380 -9.73 8.09 23.98
N GLU A 381 -10.18 7.02 23.34
CA GLU A 381 -9.33 5.93 22.90
C GLU A 381 -8.89 6.20 21.45
N ILE A 382 -7.58 6.23 21.21
CA ILE A 382 -7.01 6.24 19.86
C ILE A 382 -6.74 4.78 19.48
N LEU A 383 -7.57 4.23 18.62
CA LEU A 383 -7.30 2.97 17.95
C LEU A 383 -6.26 3.22 16.86
N ALA A 384 -5.15 2.49 16.84
CA ALA A 384 -4.08 2.72 15.88
C ALA A 384 -3.58 1.43 15.25
N VAL A 385 -3.17 1.49 13.97
CA VAL A 385 -2.43 0.38 13.37
C VAL A 385 -1.02 0.34 13.95
N ASN A 386 -0.50 -0.84 14.25
CA ASN A 386 0.80 -1.03 14.94
C ASN A 386 2.02 -0.95 13.99
N VAL A 387 1.95 -0.10 12.97
CA VAL A 387 3.11 0.23 12.14
C VAL A 387 4.07 1.10 12.96
N SER A 388 5.34 0.73 13.05
CA SER A 388 6.31 1.28 14.01
C SER A 388 6.33 2.82 14.04
N TRP A 389 6.49 3.49 12.90
CA TRP A 389 6.56 4.94 12.87
C TRP A 389 5.26 5.64 13.29
N ILE A 390 4.09 4.99 13.09
CA ILE A 390 2.79 5.48 13.58
C ILE A 390 2.76 5.38 15.11
N VAL A 391 3.16 4.22 15.63
CA VAL A 391 3.21 3.99 17.09
C VAL A 391 4.13 4.98 17.76
N ASP A 392 5.28 5.31 17.14
CA ASP A 392 6.23 6.30 17.64
C ASP A 392 5.64 7.73 17.69
N CYS A 393 4.67 8.06 16.83
CA CYS A 393 3.97 9.36 16.85
C CYS A 393 2.88 9.47 17.93
N LEU A 394 2.27 8.35 18.36
CA LEU A 394 1.13 8.35 19.28
C LEU A 394 1.39 9.02 20.65
N PRO A 395 2.58 8.86 21.29
CA PRO A 395 2.87 9.53 22.55
C PRO A 395 2.79 11.06 22.48
N THR A 396 3.19 11.65 21.35
CA THR A 396 3.09 13.10 21.15
C THR A 396 1.64 13.53 21.02
N ILE A 397 0.79 12.80 20.29
CA ILE A 397 -0.65 13.08 20.20
C ILE A 397 -1.29 13.00 21.58
N LYS A 398 -1.00 11.92 22.33
CA LYS A 398 -1.50 11.74 23.69
C LYS A 398 -1.09 12.90 24.60
N ALA A 399 0.18 13.26 24.65
CA ALA A 399 0.68 14.33 25.50
C ALA A 399 0.04 15.68 25.14
N SER A 400 -0.14 15.97 23.85
CA SER A 400 -0.80 17.18 23.35
C SER A 400 -2.27 17.26 23.77
N TRP A 401 -3.02 16.17 23.67
CA TRP A 401 -4.43 16.14 24.08
C TRP A 401 -4.59 16.15 25.60
N ASP A 402 -3.74 15.44 26.33
CA ASP A 402 -3.76 15.45 27.80
C ASP A 402 -3.48 16.88 28.33
N ALA A 403 -2.61 17.66 27.66
CA ALA A 403 -2.28 19.04 28.04
C ALA A 403 -3.47 20.03 27.88
N ILE A 404 -4.46 19.70 27.09
CA ILE A 404 -5.70 20.49 26.95
C ILE A 404 -6.88 19.91 27.76
N GLY A 405 -6.60 18.95 28.68
CA GLY A 405 -7.59 18.41 29.60
C GLY A 405 -8.37 17.19 29.08
N ILE A 406 -7.91 16.56 28.01
CA ILE A 406 -8.48 15.32 27.48
C ILE A 406 -7.75 14.12 28.10
N LYS A 407 -8.49 13.08 28.50
CA LYS A 407 -7.88 11.85 28.99
C LYS A 407 -7.72 10.87 27.83
N THR A 408 -6.49 10.72 27.32
CA THR A 408 -6.20 9.93 26.13
C THR A 408 -5.66 8.54 26.48
N THR A 409 -6.21 7.51 25.84
CA THR A 409 -5.72 6.12 25.89
C THR A 409 -5.26 5.69 24.49
N LEU A 410 -4.11 5.05 24.40
CA LEU A 410 -3.56 4.53 23.15
C LEU A 410 -3.87 3.04 23.03
N SER A 411 -4.35 2.60 21.88
CA SER A 411 -4.74 1.20 21.59
C SER A 411 -4.14 0.76 20.23
N PRO A 412 -2.79 0.60 20.13
CA PRO A 412 -2.18 0.07 18.92
C PRO A 412 -2.50 -1.42 18.77
N GLN A 413 -2.95 -1.82 17.59
CA GLN A 413 -3.35 -3.19 17.26
C GLN A 413 -2.88 -3.56 15.87
N GLU A 414 -2.79 -4.87 15.59
CA GLU A 414 -2.55 -5.37 14.25
C GLU A 414 -3.55 -4.78 13.24
N THR A 415 -3.08 -4.47 12.04
CA THR A 415 -3.89 -3.80 11.01
C THR A 415 -5.21 -4.52 10.76
N THR A 416 -5.19 -5.85 10.64
CA THR A 416 -6.41 -6.66 10.44
C THR A 416 -7.37 -6.54 11.62
N ALA A 417 -6.86 -6.47 12.86
CA ALA A 417 -7.70 -6.33 14.05
C ALA A 417 -8.37 -4.95 14.10
N VAL A 418 -7.65 -3.88 13.70
CA VAL A 418 -8.21 -2.52 13.58
C VAL A 418 -9.39 -2.50 12.60
N PHE A 419 -9.19 -3.04 11.40
CA PHE A 419 -10.25 -3.10 10.39
C PHE A 419 -11.44 -3.96 10.84
N THR A 420 -11.19 -5.12 11.45
CA THR A 420 -12.25 -5.98 12.00
C THR A 420 -13.08 -5.24 13.06
N LYS A 421 -12.43 -4.45 13.93
CA LYS A 421 -13.13 -3.64 14.95
C LYS A 421 -14.00 -2.57 14.29
N MET A 422 -13.51 -1.92 13.23
CA MET A 422 -14.27 -0.91 12.48
C MET A 422 -15.46 -1.50 11.72
N ASP A 423 -15.28 -2.66 11.10
CA ASP A 423 -16.33 -3.32 10.31
C ASP A 423 -17.44 -3.91 11.18
N GLN A 424 -17.06 -4.72 12.17
CA GLN A 424 -18.02 -5.55 12.90
C GLN A 424 -18.62 -4.85 14.12
N LYS A 425 -17.78 -4.14 14.90
CA LYS A 425 -18.23 -3.55 16.17
C LYS A 425 -18.67 -2.11 16.03
N GLN A 426 -18.09 -1.39 15.05
CA GLN A 426 -18.35 0.04 14.81
C GLN A 426 -18.19 0.92 16.08
N ASP A 427 -17.58 0.37 17.11
CA ASP A 427 -17.34 0.98 18.42
C ASP A 427 -15.89 1.42 18.51
N TYR A 428 -15.62 2.58 17.90
CA TYR A 428 -14.35 3.28 17.95
C TYR A 428 -14.62 4.80 17.92
N GLN A 429 -13.72 5.55 18.51
CA GLN A 429 -13.80 7.00 18.61
C GLN A 429 -12.92 7.67 17.55
N VAL A 430 -11.62 7.42 17.64
CA VAL A 430 -10.59 7.98 16.77
C VAL A 430 -9.69 6.86 16.28
N VAL A 431 -9.35 6.89 14.99
CA VAL A 431 -8.39 5.97 14.39
C VAL A 431 -7.18 6.74 13.92
N ALA A 432 -5.98 6.28 14.28
CA ALA A 432 -4.71 6.76 13.74
C ALA A 432 -4.14 5.70 12.79
N ALA A 433 -4.00 6.07 11.52
CA ALA A 433 -3.49 5.18 10.49
C ALA A 433 -2.72 5.97 9.42
N ALA A 434 -2.09 5.25 8.50
CA ALA A 434 -1.42 5.84 7.35
C ALA A 434 -2.31 5.85 6.12
N SER A 435 -2.17 6.89 5.30
CA SER A 435 -2.56 6.86 3.91
C SER A 435 -1.32 6.95 3.02
N ASN A 436 -1.29 6.14 1.96
CA ASN A 436 -0.19 6.09 1.00
C ASN A 436 -0.71 6.40 -0.41
N PRO A 437 -1.19 7.62 -0.66
CA PRO A 437 -1.86 7.95 -1.92
C PRO A 437 -0.94 7.84 -3.14
N ASN A 438 0.38 7.90 -2.96
CA ASN A 438 1.35 7.79 -4.06
C ASN A 438 1.32 6.45 -4.81
N GLN A 439 0.78 5.40 -4.22
CA GLN A 439 0.63 4.11 -4.89
C GLN A 439 -0.34 4.16 -6.08
N PHE A 440 -1.22 5.19 -6.11
CA PHE A 440 -2.17 5.45 -7.20
C PHE A 440 -1.67 6.52 -8.18
N GLY A 441 -0.37 6.85 -8.16
CA GLY A 441 0.21 7.90 -9.00
C GLY A 441 0.02 9.30 -8.42
N LEU A 442 -0.08 10.30 -9.31
CA LEU A 442 -0.23 11.71 -8.95
C LEU A 442 -1.64 12.28 -9.27
N ASP A 443 -2.56 11.44 -9.70
CA ASP A 443 -3.94 11.85 -9.97
C ASP A 443 -4.66 12.24 -8.67
N ALA A 444 -4.76 13.54 -8.43
CA ALA A 444 -5.36 14.09 -7.23
C ALA A 444 -6.84 13.71 -7.08
N ASP A 445 -7.58 13.63 -8.18
CA ASP A 445 -8.99 13.21 -8.17
C ASP A 445 -9.12 11.75 -7.69
N LEU A 446 -8.28 10.85 -8.20
CA LEU A 446 -8.25 9.46 -7.75
C LEU A 446 -7.87 9.34 -6.27
N ILE A 447 -6.83 10.07 -5.84
CA ILE A 447 -6.37 10.10 -4.45
C ILE A 447 -7.51 10.53 -3.52
N MET A 448 -8.24 11.56 -3.90
CA MET A 448 -9.35 12.07 -3.09
C MET A 448 -10.54 11.10 -3.10
N HIS A 449 -10.87 10.49 -4.24
CA HIS A 449 -11.91 9.46 -4.32
C HIS A 449 -11.57 8.22 -3.46
N TYR A 450 -10.31 7.82 -3.42
CA TYR A 450 -9.87 6.72 -2.55
C TYR A 450 -10.08 7.01 -1.06
N ASN A 451 -9.91 8.26 -0.62
CA ASN A 451 -10.04 8.61 0.78
C ASN A 451 -11.46 9.11 1.16
N TYR A 452 -12.16 9.78 0.24
CA TYR A 452 -13.42 10.48 0.52
C TYR A 452 -14.56 10.09 -0.41
N GLY A 453 -14.36 9.22 -1.40
CA GLY A 453 -15.43 8.80 -2.31
C GLY A 453 -16.57 8.11 -1.57
N PRO A 454 -17.84 8.28 -2.02
CA PRO A 454 -19.02 7.77 -1.31
C PRO A 454 -19.02 6.25 -1.15
N GLU A 455 -18.42 5.53 -2.08
CA GLU A 455 -18.33 4.05 -2.07
C GLU A 455 -17.08 3.54 -1.33
N ASN A 456 -16.20 4.43 -0.83
CA ASN A 456 -14.95 4.02 -0.23
C ASN A 456 -15.10 3.64 1.25
N LEU A 457 -14.34 2.63 1.68
CA LEU A 457 -14.37 2.15 3.06
C LEU A 457 -13.99 3.24 4.08
N TRP A 458 -13.01 4.09 3.77
CA TRP A 458 -12.62 5.16 4.68
C TRP A 458 -13.79 6.12 4.96
N MET A 459 -14.54 6.50 3.92
CA MET A 459 -15.74 7.33 4.10
C MET A 459 -16.81 6.61 4.93
N GLN A 460 -17.00 5.32 4.70
CA GLN A 460 -17.93 4.52 5.50
C GLN A 460 -17.51 4.47 6.98
N TYR A 461 -16.22 4.34 7.27
CA TYR A 461 -15.70 4.35 8.64
C TYR A 461 -15.84 5.72 9.32
N THR A 462 -15.71 6.83 8.60
CA THR A 462 -15.99 8.16 9.20
C THR A 462 -17.44 8.33 9.65
N ARG A 463 -18.37 7.52 9.13
CA ARG A 463 -19.82 7.64 9.33
C ARG A 463 -20.39 9.00 8.94
N TRP A 464 -19.70 9.74 8.07
CA TRP A 464 -20.02 11.10 7.68
C TRP A 464 -20.79 11.21 6.35
N ALA A 465 -20.87 10.14 5.57
CA ALA A 465 -21.43 10.12 4.21
C ALA A 465 -22.88 10.68 4.10
N ASP A 466 -23.69 10.53 5.16
CA ASP A 466 -25.08 11.04 5.19
C ASP A 466 -25.17 12.55 5.44
N ASN A 467 -24.09 13.18 5.86
CA ASN A 467 -24.03 14.62 6.12
C ASN A 467 -24.25 15.44 4.84
N SER A 468 -24.93 16.58 4.93
CA SER A 468 -25.20 17.45 3.78
C SER A 468 -23.93 17.97 3.10
N ILE A 469 -22.89 18.28 3.88
CA ILE A 469 -21.58 18.73 3.37
C ILE A 469 -20.88 17.60 2.62
N ALA A 470 -20.94 16.35 3.14
CA ALA A 470 -20.41 15.18 2.44
C ALA A 470 -21.11 14.98 1.08
N LYS A 471 -22.43 15.10 1.05
CA LYS A 471 -23.20 14.99 -0.20
C LYS A 471 -22.87 16.08 -1.21
N ALA A 472 -22.57 17.30 -0.76
CA ALA A 472 -22.07 18.37 -1.62
C ALA A 472 -20.66 18.07 -2.13
N LEU A 473 -19.76 17.61 -1.25
CA LEU A 473 -18.41 17.15 -1.61
C LEU A 473 -18.45 16.08 -2.71
N PHE A 474 -19.33 15.08 -2.60
CA PHE A 474 -19.44 14.02 -3.61
C PHE A 474 -19.85 14.55 -4.99
N LYS A 475 -20.73 15.59 -5.03
CA LYS A 475 -21.09 16.26 -6.29
C LYS A 475 -19.90 17.01 -6.89
N ASP A 476 -19.11 17.69 -6.06
CA ASP A 476 -17.92 18.39 -6.54
C ASP A 476 -16.84 17.43 -7.03
N MET A 477 -16.69 16.27 -6.37
CA MET A 477 -15.81 15.19 -6.83
C MET A 477 -16.27 14.64 -8.19
N ASP A 478 -17.57 14.35 -8.39
CA ASP A 478 -18.10 13.91 -9.70
C ASP A 478 -17.90 14.99 -10.77
N ARG A 479 -18.07 16.26 -10.42
CA ARG A 479 -17.82 17.40 -11.32
C ARG A 479 -16.33 17.46 -11.72
N ALA A 480 -15.39 17.30 -10.77
CA ALA A 480 -13.96 17.27 -11.05
C ALA A 480 -13.60 16.12 -12.00
N THR A 481 -14.13 14.92 -11.73
CA THR A 481 -13.92 13.73 -12.60
C THR A 481 -14.35 13.99 -14.05
N ARG A 482 -15.44 14.74 -14.25
CA ARG A 482 -16.00 15.02 -15.59
C ARG A 482 -15.41 16.25 -16.28
N GLU A 483 -14.65 17.08 -15.57
CA GLU A 483 -14.06 18.29 -16.14
C GLU A 483 -12.86 17.94 -17.05
N PRO A 484 -12.95 18.21 -18.36
CA PRO A 484 -11.89 17.89 -19.30
C PRO A 484 -10.74 18.90 -19.27
N ASP A 485 -10.98 20.12 -18.81
CA ASP A 485 -9.96 21.15 -18.69
C ASP A 485 -9.15 20.93 -17.41
N ALA A 486 -7.85 20.67 -17.55
CA ALA A 486 -6.97 20.30 -16.44
C ALA A 486 -6.87 21.39 -15.37
N GLU A 487 -6.84 22.68 -15.74
CA GLU A 487 -6.72 23.77 -14.78
C GLU A 487 -8.04 24.02 -14.04
N LYS A 488 -9.18 23.91 -14.71
CA LYS A 488 -10.49 23.94 -14.05
C LYS A 488 -10.67 22.76 -13.12
N LYS A 489 -10.32 21.56 -13.57
CA LYS A 489 -10.33 20.35 -12.73
C LYS A 489 -9.49 20.54 -11.48
N LYS A 490 -8.25 21.00 -11.63
CA LYS A 490 -7.34 21.31 -10.52
C LYS A 490 -7.97 22.30 -9.54
N THR A 491 -8.62 23.35 -10.02
CA THR A 491 -9.32 24.34 -9.18
C THR A 491 -10.45 23.68 -8.38
N ILE A 492 -11.28 22.85 -9.02
CA ILE A 492 -12.37 22.13 -8.34
C ILE A 492 -11.81 21.20 -7.27
N VAL A 493 -10.74 20.46 -7.59
CA VAL A 493 -10.05 19.57 -6.63
C VAL A 493 -9.53 20.37 -5.43
N GLN A 494 -8.90 21.50 -5.66
CA GLN A 494 -8.39 22.36 -4.59
C GLN A 494 -9.51 22.93 -3.70
N ASP A 495 -10.66 23.27 -4.29
CA ASP A 495 -11.80 23.81 -3.54
C ASP A 495 -12.43 22.74 -2.63
N TYR A 496 -12.60 21.51 -3.11
CA TYR A 496 -13.15 20.47 -2.25
C TYR A 496 -12.12 19.93 -1.23
N ILE A 497 -10.80 20.06 -1.48
CA ILE A 497 -9.77 19.80 -0.46
C ILE A 497 -9.88 20.79 0.69
N ASP A 498 -10.23 22.06 0.43
CA ASP A 498 -10.49 23.02 1.50
C ASP A 498 -11.67 22.59 2.39
N VAL A 499 -12.75 22.03 1.80
CA VAL A 499 -13.87 21.46 2.56
C VAL A 499 -13.41 20.29 3.43
N VAL A 500 -12.59 19.41 2.88
CA VAL A 500 -12.03 18.27 3.63
C VAL A 500 -11.17 18.75 4.80
N ALA A 501 -10.33 19.76 4.59
CA ALA A 501 -9.51 20.36 5.62
C ALA A 501 -10.36 21.00 6.72
N GLU A 502 -11.40 21.74 6.36
CA GLU A 502 -12.30 22.37 7.32
C GLU A 502 -13.05 21.33 8.16
N GLN A 503 -13.58 20.29 7.53
CA GLN A 503 -14.38 19.28 8.21
C GLN A 503 -13.56 18.31 9.05
N ALA A 504 -12.31 18.05 8.71
CA ALA A 504 -11.34 17.25 9.46
C ALA A 504 -11.89 15.89 9.94
N VAL A 505 -12.73 15.20 9.15
CA VAL A 505 -13.31 13.90 9.53
C VAL A 505 -12.32 12.75 9.37
N LEU A 506 -11.50 12.84 8.35
CA LEU A 506 -10.27 12.09 8.10
C LEU A 506 -9.28 13.12 7.58
N TYR A 507 -8.22 13.41 8.33
CA TYR A 507 -7.31 14.46 7.90
C TYR A 507 -5.87 14.18 8.35
N PRO A 508 -4.86 14.48 7.50
CA PRO A 508 -3.47 14.26 7.85
C PRO A 508 -3.01 15.18 8.97
N VAL A 509 -2.17 14.64 9.84
CA VAL A 509 -1.42 15.37 10.88
C VAL A 509 -0.05 15.77 10.34
N VAL A 510 0.62 14.83 9.70
CA VAL A 510 1.98 14.97 9.19
C VAL A 510 2.14 14.17 7.91
N HIS A 511 2.88 14.71 6.95
CA HIS A 511 3.44 13.95 5.83
C HIS A 511 4.84 13.48 6.18
N ASN A 512 5.18 12.23 5.87
CA ASN A 512 6.48 11.65 6.17
C ASN A 512 7.07 10.89 4.98
N GLU A 513 8.38 10.68 5.02
CA GLU A 513 9.10 9.91 4.03
C GLU A 513 9.18 8.43 4.44
N LEU A 514 9.09 7.54 3.48
CA LEU A 514 9.32 6.11 3.69
C LEU A 514 10.77 5.79 3.31
N MET A 515 11.54 5.33 4.30
CA MET A 515 12.98 5.13 4.14
C MET A 515 13.30 3.75 3.58
N THR A 516 14.19 3.72 2.59
CA THR A 516 14.76 2.51 1.99
C THR A 516 16.27 2.55 2.14
N ALA A 517 16.87 1.45 2.60
CA ALA A 517 18.33 1.28 2.69
C ALA A 517 18.81 0.24 1.70
N TRP A 518 19.97 0.47 1.08
CA TRP A 518 20.61 -0.52 0.19
C TRP A 518 22.12 -0.40 0.21
N ASN A 519 22.78 -1.48 -0.22
CA ASN A 519 24.23 -1.52 -0.36
C ASN A 519 24.63 -0.93 -1.73
N PRO A 520 25.21 0.27 -1.80
CA PRO A 520 25.57 0.94 -3.07
C PRO A 520 26.73 0.28 -3.80
N GLN A 521 27.56 -0.54 -3.10
CA GLN A 521 28.64 -1.31 -3.70
C GLN A 521 28.13 -2.57 -4.42
N GLN A 522 26.88 -2.96 -4.16
CA GLN A 522 26.27 -4.16 -4.74
C GLN A 522 25.11 -3.85 -5.68
N LEU A 523 24.44 -2.72 -5.49
CA LEU A 523 23.24 -2.35 -6.25
C LEU A 523 23.34 -0.93 -6.80
N THR A 524 22.97 -0.78 -8.05
CA THR A 524 22.77 0.51 -8.73
C THR A 524 21.35 0.61 -9.28
N GLY A 525 20.93 1.82 -9.68
CA GLY A 525 19.59 2.06 -10.23
C GLY A 525 18.47 1.93 -9.19
N ILE A 526 18.80 1.96 -7.89
CA ILE A 526 17.81 1.98 -6.82
C ILE A 526 17.27 3.40 -6.64
N ARG A 527 15.95 3.49 -6.48
CA ARG A 527 15.26 4.69 -6.04
C ARG A 527 14.28 4.32 -4.93
N ALA A 528 14.38 5.00 -3.80
CA ALA A 528 13.40 4.87 -2.72
C ALA A 528 12.01 5.25 -3.26
N GLN A 529 11.04 4.38 -3.01
CA GLN A 529 9.68 4.61 -3.49
C GLN A 529 8.92 5.51 -2.51
N PRO A 530 8.05 6.41 -3.02
CA PRO A 530 7.20 7.23 -2.16
C PRO A 530 6.00 6.47 -1.57
N TYR A 531 5.95 5.17 -1.76
CA TYR A 531 4.92 4.26 -1.25
C TYR A 531 5.57 3.00 -0.65
N PRO A 532 4.86 2.25 0.20
CA PRO A 532 5.40 1.05 0.83
C PRO A 532 5.87 -0.01 -0.16
N GLY A 533 6.98 -0.67 0.16
CA GLY A 533 7.61 -1.70 -0.66
C GLY A 533 8.75 -1.17 -1.53
N ILE A 534 9.27 -2.03 -2.38
CA ILE A 534 10.39 -1.76 -3.28
C ILE A 534 10.00 -1.96 -4.74
N ASN A 535 10.66 -1.23 -5.63
CA ASN A 535 10.60 -1.48 -7.07
C ASN A 535 12.01 -1.69 -7.61
N LEU A 536 12.26 -2.86 -8.18
CA LEU A 536 13.57 -3.32 -8.63
C LEU A 536 13.68 -3.42 -10.16
N LEU A 537 12.67 -2.94 -10.90
CA LEU A 537 12.62 -3.06 -12.36
C LEU A 537 13.73 -2.28 -13.10
N GLN A 538 14.38 -1.35 -12.43
CA GLN A 538 15.53 -0.60 -12.97
C GLN A 538 16.83 -0.87 -12.21
N ALA A 539 16.76 -1.61 -11.11
CA ALA A 539 17.90 -1.97 -10.29
C ALA A 539 18.82 -2.96 -11.03
N LYS A 540 20.11 -2.87 -10.77
CA LYS A 540 21.15 -3.74 -11.34
C LYS A 540 22.18 -4.08 -10.28
N TRP A 541 22.91 -5.17 -10.49
CA TRP A 541 24.17 -5.36 -9.78
C TRP A 541 25.16 -4.25 -10.16
N ALA A 542 25.88 -3.74 -9.15
CA ALA A 542 26.95 -2.76 -9.33
C ALA A 542 28.15 -3.37 -10.05
#